data_99ee09ac6503cd7d1f4f1ae2bb39b6ec
#
_entry.id   99ee09ac6503cd7d1f4f1ae2bb39b6ec
#
_cell.length_a   1.000
_cell.length_b   1.000
_cell.length_c   1.000
_cell.angle_alpha   90.00
_cell.angle_beta   90.00
_cell.angle_gamma   90.00
#
_symmetry.space_group_name_H-M   'P 1'
#
loop_
_entity.id
_entity.type
_entity.pdbx_description
1 polymer ?
#
loop_
_entity_poly.entity_id
_entity_poly.type
_entity_poly.pdbx_seq_one_letter_code
_entity_poly.pdbx_strand_id
1 'polypeptide(L)'
;MEEGPEKSATQGPLEGEDIETEHWEDARHWMSIYDDLIRFKLGLLDRVKRELPKLHPVAQKAADVDVTFIETQLAGYYDRLDLWYQRVWKLQGLWLDPDGRVLRHKGKEAVLTNREFDLLQFLLDHPHRYYTSSQIMGYAWSDSDLFPEEVRNYVSRVRKILARLEIPCDLVNRPGRGYSLTFRNVD
;
A
#
# COMPACT_ATOMS: atom_id res chain seq x y z
N MET A 1 -39.65 -4.56 -8.40
CA MET A 1 -38.76 -3.54 -7.85
C MET A 1 -37.54 -4.31 -7.36
N GLU A 2 -36.55 -4.49 -8.23
CA GLU A 2 -35.31 -5.18 -7.93
C GLU A 2 -34.36 -4.15 -7.30
N GLU A 3 -34.06 -4.35 -6.02
CA GLU A 3 -32.94 -3.65 -5.40
C GLU A 3 -31.65 -4.13 -6.05
N GLY A 4 -30.97 -3.23 -6.74
CA GLY A 4 -29.66 -3.50 -7.32
C GLY A 4 -28.63 -3.75 -6.21
N PRO A 5 -27.48 -4.40 -6.55
CA PRO A 5 -26.47 -4.77 -5.56
C PRO A 5 -25.94 -3.53 -4.86
N GLU A 6 -26.06 -3.52 -3.54
CA GLU A 6 -25.42 -2.53 -2.67
C GLU A 6 -23.95 -2.33 -3.07
N LYS A 7 -23.60 -1.09 -3.36
CA LYS A 7 -22.23 -0.68 -3.56
C LYS A 7 -21.40 -1.18 -2.38
N SER A 8 -20.37 -1.94 -2.67
CA SER A 8 -19.31 -2.34 -1.74
C SER A 8 -19.05 -1.19 -0.77
N ALA A 9 -19.39 -1.38 0.48
CA ALA A 9 -19.19 -0.38 1.53
C ALA A 9 -17.68 -0.27 1.78
N THR A 10 -17.03 0.61 1.04
CA THR A 10 -15.69 1.08 1.39
C THR A 10 -15.79 1.58 2.82
N GLN A 11 -15.05 0.99 3.74
CA GLN A 11 -15.08 1.38 5.15
C GLN A 11 -14.68 2.85 5.24
N GLY A 12 -15.60 3.69 5.71
CA GLY A 12 -15.36 5.12 5.89
C GLY A 12 -14.30 5.39 6.96
N PRO A 13 -13.89 6.66 7.13
CA PRO A 13 -12.95 7.05 8.17
C PRO A 13 -13.46 6.67 9.55
N LEU A 14 -12.56 6.37 10.48
CA LEU A 14 -12.90 6.18 11.88
C LEU A 14 -13.29 7.51 12.52
N GLU A 15 -14.05 7.47 13.62
CA GLU A 15 -14.45 8.67 14.34
C GLU A 15 -13.21 9.45 14.84
N GLY A 16 -13.17 10.74 14.55
CA GLY A 16 -12.05 11.62 14.92
C GLY A 16 -10.89 11.60 13.93
N GLU A 17 -10.97 10.84 12.84
CA GLU A 17 -9.93 10.78 11.81
C GLU A 17 -9.96 12.01 10.92
N ASP A 18 -8.86 12.77 10.89
CA ASP A 18 -8.65 13.90 9.98
C ASP A 18 -7.40 13.69 9.11
N ILE A 19 -7.61 13.23 7.86
CA ILE A 19 -6.53 12.97 6.91
C ILE A 19 -5.79 14.25 6.48
N GLU A 20 -6.39 15.41 6.67
CA GLU A 20 -5.78 16.70 6.30
C GLU A 20 -4.96 17.31 7.46
N THR A 21 -4.82 16.60 8.60
CA THR A 21 -4.00 17.07 9.73
C THR A 21 -2.62 17.56 9.26
N GLU A 22 -2.17 18.67 9.83
CA GLU A 22 -0.83 19.23 9.60
C GLU A 22 0.21 18.68 10.60
N HIS A 23 -0.25 17.89 11.57
CA HIS A 23 0.58 17.32 12.63
C HIS A 23 1.00 15.90 12.28
N TRP A 24 2.29 15.68 12.20
CA TRP A 24 2.84 14.38 11.83
C TRP A 24 2.58 13.32 12.90
N GLU A 25 2.48 13.71 14.17
CA GLU A 25 2.16 12.85 15.30
C GLU A 25 0.77 12.23 15.17
N ASP A 26 -0.21 13.02 14.70
CA ASP A 26 -1.58 12.54 14.44
C ASP A 26 -1.57 11.52 13.30
N ALA A 27 -0.87 11.82 12.22
CA ALA A 27 -0.74 10.92 11.09
C ALA A 27 -0.07 9.58 11.50
N ARG A 28 1.00 9.64 12.30
CA ARG A 28 1.66 8.45 12.86
C ARG A 28 0.73 7.66 13.78
N HIS A 29 -0.05 8.34 14.60
CA HIS A 29 -1.02 7.71 15.49
C HIS A 29 -2.06 6.90 14.68
N TRP A 30 -2.64 7.48 13.65
CA TRP A 30 -3.59 6.81 12.79
C TRP A 30 -2.98 5.63 12.02
N MET A 31 -1.75 5.77 11.54
CA MET A 31 -1.02 4.63 10.95
C MET A 31 -0.92 3.47 11.93
N SER A 32 -0.60 3.74 13.20
CA SER A 32 -0.51 2.70 14.23
C SER A 32 -1.87 2.03 14.48
N ILE A 33 -2.95 2.82 14.54
CA ILE A 33 -4.32 2.30 14.71
C ILE A 33 -4.67 1.34 13.57
N TYR A 34 -4.47 1.74 12.32
CA TYR A 34 -4.79 0.89 11.17
C TYR A 34 -3.91 -0.36 11.09
N ASP A 35 -2.62 -0.26 11.43
CA ASP A 35 -1.72 -1.42 11.50
C ASP A 35 -2.17 -2.44 12.56
N ASP A 36 -2.60 -1.96 13.73
CA ASP A 36 -3.14 -2.81 14.80
C ASP A 36 -4.47 -3.47 14.40
N LEU A 37 -5.39 -2.72 13.75
CA LEU A 37 -6.65 -3.26 13.24
C LEU A 37 -6.42 -4.34 12.18
N ILE A 38 -5.50 -4.09 11.24
CA ILE A 38 -5.11 -5.05 10.20
C ILE A 38 -4.54 -6.32 10.84
N ARG A 39 -3.61 -6.17 11.78
CA ARG A 39 -2.97 -7.30 12.48
C ARG A 39 -4.00 -8.13 13.26
N PHE A 40 -4.92 -7.46 13.94
CA PHE A 40 -6.02 -8.13 14.66
C PHE A 40 -6.93 -8.91 13.70
N LYS A 41 -7.37 -8.29 12.60
CA LYS A 41 -8.25 -8.93 11.60
C LYS A 41 -7.56 -10.08 10.86
N LEU A 42 -6.28 -9.97 10.54
CA LEU A 42 -5.51 -11.07 9.96
C LEU A 42 -5.43 -12.27 10.92
N GLY A 43 -5.20 -12.02 12.21
CA GLY A 43 -5.18 -13.06 13.23
C GLY A 43 -6.56 -13.73 13.43
N LEU A 44 -7.65 -12.96 13.30
CA LEU A 44 -9.01 -13.48 13.33
C LEU A 44 -9.29 -14.35 12.11
N LEU A 45 -8.97 -13.85 10.92
CA LEU A 45 -9.15 -14.55 9.65
C LEU A 45 -8.40 -15.88 9.60
N ASP A 46 -7.15 -15.90 10.07
CA ASP A 46 -6.34 -17.11 10.17
C ASP A 46 -6.98 -18.16 11.10
N ARG A 47 -7.52 -17.73 12.23
CA ARG A 47 -8.24 -18.63 13.15
C ARG A 47 -9.52 -19.20 12.52
N VAL A 48 -10.34 -18.34 11.90
CA VAL A 48 -11.58 -18.79 11.24
C VAL A 48 -11.25 -19.77 10.12
N LYS A 49 -10.30 -19.47 9.26
CA LYS A 49 -9.91 -20.35 8.14
C LYS A 49 -9.36 -21.71 8.60
N ARG A 50 -8.70 -21.78 9.75
CA ARG A 50 -8.23 -23.05 10.34
C ARG A 50 -9.36 -23.91 10.91
N GLU A 51 -10.39 -23.30 11.48
CA GLU A 51 -11.53 -24.02 12.07
C GLU A 51 -12.61 -24.36 11.03
N LEU A 52 -12.72 -23.59 9.95
CA LEU A 52 -13.74 -23.74 8.91
C LEU A 52 -13.91 -25.19 8.39
N PRO A 53 -12.82 -25.94 8.03
CA PRO A 53 -12.96 -27.31 7.53
C PRO A 53 -13.53 -28.31 8.56
N LYS A 54 -13.55 -27.97 9.86
CA LYS A 54 -14.02 -28.83 10.94
C LYS A 54 -15.50 -28.63 11.22
N LEU A 55 -16.14 -27.61 10.64
CA LEU A 55 -17.53 -27.27 10.87
C LEU A 55 -18.47 -28.14 10.02
N HIS A 56 -19.72 -28.29 10.50
CA HIS A 56 -20.79 -28.84 9.70
C HIS A 56 -21.06 -27.96 8.46
N PRO A 57 -21.45 -28.53 7.29
CA PRO A 57 -21.62 -27.76 6.04
C PRO A 57 -22.52 -26.53 6.12
N VAL A 58 -23.58 -26.55 6.97
CA VAL A 58 -24.45 -25.40 7.18
C VAL A 58 -23.69 -24.26 7.91
N ALA A 59 -22.89 -24.62 8.91
CA ALA A 59 -22.07 -23.65 9.65
C ALA A 59 -20.90 -23.12 8.81
N GLN A 60 -20.34 -23.94 7.89
CA GLN A 60 -19.32 -23.48 6.93
C GLN A 60 -19.84 -22.33 6.07
N LYS A 61 -21.06 -22.46 5.50
CA LYS A 61 -21.66 -21.39 4.66
C LYS A 61 -21.85 -20.08 5.42
N ALA A 62 -22.24 -20.16 6.70
CA ALA A 62 -22.37 -18.96 7.54
C ALA A 62 -20.98 -18.33 7.79
N ALA A 63 -19.99 -19.15 8.13
CA ALA A 63 -18.61 -18.68 8.36
C ALA A 63 -17.93 -18.13 7.08
N ASP A 64 -18.27 -18.62 5.89
CA ASP A 64 -17.80 -18.05 4.62
C ASP A 64 -18.26 -16.60 4.43
N VAL A 65 -19.47 -16.27 4.86
CA VAL A 65 -19.98 -14.89 4.84
C VAL A 65 -19.15 -14.00 5.78
N ASP A 66 -18.86 -14.49 6.99
CA ASP A 66 -18.02 -13.77 7.95
C ASP A 66 -16.60 -13.59 7.43
N VAL A 67 -16.02 -14.59 6.77
CA VAL A 67 -14.69 -14.49 6.09
C VAL A 67 -14.72 -13.39 5.06
N THR A 68 -15.70 -13.38 4.16
CA THR A 68 -15.84 -12.35 3.12
C THR A 68 -15.96 -10.95 3.73
N PHE A 69 -16.75 -10.82 4.81
CA PHE A 69 -16.89 -9.56 5.51
C PHE A 69 -15.57 -9.07 6.12
N ILE A 70 -14.82 -9.96 6.79
CA ILE A 70 -13.49 -9.63 7.35
C ILE A 70 -12.51 -9.24 6.25
N GLU A 71 -12.50 -9.94 5.12
CA GLU A 71 -11.63 -9.62 3.96
C GLU A 71 -11.96 -8.25 3.36
N THR A 72 -13.25 -7.91 3.26
CA THR A 72 -13.70 -6.59 2.80
C THR A 72 -13.25 -5.48 3.76
N GLN A 73 -13.39 -5.69 5.07
CA GLN A 73 -12.89 -4.73 6.06
C GLN A 73 -11.37 -4.57 6.00
N LEU A 74 -10.63 -5.67 5.83
CA LEU A 74 -9.18 -5.63 5.67
C LEU A 74 -8.76 -4.79 4.47
N ALA A 75 -9.44 -4.96 3.32
CA ALA A 75 -9.16 -4.13 2.13
C ALA A 75 -9.34 -2.64 2.45
N GLY A 76 -10.46 -2.26 3.09
CA GLY A 76 -10.70 -0.87 3.50
C GLY A 76 -9.66 -0.32 4.48
N TYR A 77 -9.21 -1.13 5.45
CA TYR A 77 -8.15 -0.71 6.38
C TYR A 77 -6.80 -0.51 5.68
N TYR A 78 -6.46 -1.37 4.71
CA TYR A 78 -5.26 -1.17 3.90
C TYR A 78 -5.33 0.12 3.08
N ASP A 79 -6.48 0.42 2.46
CA ASP A 79 -6.64 1.64 1.68
C ASP A 79 -6.51 2.90 2.56
N ARG A 80 -7.07 2.86 3.79
CA ARG A 80 -6.91 3.96 4.77
C ARG A 80 -5.45 4.09 5.21
N LEU A 81 -4.78 2.99 5.50
CA LEU A 81 -3.36 3.00 5.88
C LEU A 81 -2.48 3.59 4.77
N ASP A 82 -2.75 3.26 3.50
CA ASP A 82 -2.03 3.82 2.35
C ASP A 82 -2.19 5.35 2.28
N LEU A 83 -3.41 5.88 2.51
CA LEU A 83 -3.66 7.33 2.58
C LEU A 83 -2.86 8.01 3.69
N TRP A 84 -2.77 7.38 4.87
CA TRP A 84 -1.97 7.89 5.98
C TRP A 84 -0.47 7.88 5.67
N TYR A 85 0.04 6.85 4.99
CA TYR A 85 1.42 6.87 4.51
C TYR A 85 1.67 8.04 3.56
N GLN A 86 0.77 8.27 2.59
CA GLN A 86 0.88 9.41 1.67
C GLN A 86 0.86 10.75 2.41
N ARG A 87 0.01 10.88 3.46
CA ARG A 87 -0.01 12.08 4.29
C ARG A 87 1.31 12.32 5.01
N VAL A 88 1.85 11.29 5.65
CA VAL A 88 3.17 11.38 6.33
C VAL A 88 4.25 11.84 5.37
N TRP A 89 4.28 11.34 4.13
CA TRP A 89 5.29 11.76 3.15
C TRP A 89 5.16 13.23 2.78
N LYS A 90 3.95 13.70 2.54
CA LYS A 90 3.70 15.11 2.26
C LYS A 90 4.18 15.98 3.43
N LEU A 91 3.87 15.59 4.67
CA LEU A 91 4.33 16.31 5.87
C LEU A 91 5.85 16.28 6.04
N GLN A 92 6.53 15.23 5.56
CA GLN A 92 7.99 15.15 5.53
C GLN A 92 8.64 15.88 4.34
N GLY A 93 7.85 16.53 3.48
CA GLY A 93 8.34 17.30 2.35
C GLY A 93 8.68 16.45 1.13
N LEU A 94 8.12 15.24 1.02
CA LEU A 94 8.21 14.43 -0.20
C LEU A 94 7.09 14.84 -1.16
N TRP A 95 7.48 15.20 -2.38
CA TRP A 95 6.56 15.59 -3.44
C TRP A 95 6.94 14.91 -4.75
N LEU A 96 6.00 14.21 -5.36
CA LEU A 96 6.14 13.64 -6.69
C LEU A 96 5.22 14.40 -7.66
N ASP A 97 5.83 15.13 -8.60
CA ASP A 97 5.15 15.95 -9.60
C ASP A 97 4.84 15.09 -10.84
N PRO A 98 3.57 14.82 -11.16
CA PRO A 98 3.22 13.99 -12.31
C PRO A 98 3.48 14.69 -13.66
N ASP A 99 3.32 16.02 -13.73
CA ASP A 99 3.47 16.75 -14.99
C ASP A 99 4.94 16.83 -15.42
N GLY A 100 5.81 17.17 -14.48
CA GLY A 100 7.27 17.25 -14.73
C GLY A 100 8.00 15.93 -14.51
N ARG A 101 7.36 14.92 -13.93
CA ARG A 101 8.01 13.69 -13.45
C ARG A 101 9.21 14.00 -12.55
N VAL A 102 9.01 14.93 -11.64
CA VAL A 102 10.05 15.39 -10.72
C VAL A 102 9.76 14.90 -9.31
N LEU A 103 10.72 14.21 -8.73
CA LEU A 103 10.71 13.86 -7.31
C LEU A 103 11.45 14.94 -6.53
N ARG A 104 10.78 15.52 -5.52
CA ARG A 104 11.34 16.55 -4.64
C ARG A 104 11.33 16.11 -3.19
N HIS A 105 12.40 16.42 -2.48
CA HIS A 105 12.50 16.19 -1.04
C HIS A 105 13.46 17.20 -0.41
N LYS A 106 12.98 17.97 0.57
CA LYS A 106 13.79 18.92 1.36
C LYS A 106 14.71 19.81 0.50
N GLY A 107 14.18 20.38 -0.59
CA GLY A 107 14.91 21.28 -1.47
C GLY A 107 15.82 20.59 -2.51
N LYS A 108 15.92 19.27 -2.49
CA LYS A 108 16.58 18.47 -3.53
C LYS A 108 15.56 17.99 -4.55
N GLU A 109 15.97 17.81 -5.81
CA GLU A 109 15.08 17.30 -6.84
C GLU A 109 15.78 16.32 -7.79
N ALA A 110 15.00 15.48 -8.43
CA ALA A 110 15.42 14.55 -9.48
C ALA A 110 14.32 14.40 -10.53
N VAL A 111 14.70 14.55 -11.79
CA VAL A 111 13.83 14.20 -12.93
C VAL A 111 13.89 12.69 -13.14
N LEU A 112 12.71 12.07 -13.31
CA LEU A 112 12.51 10.65 -13.53
C LEU A 112 12.18 10.38 -15.00
N THR A 113 12.61 9.25 -15.53
CA THR A 113 12.03 8.72 -16.77
C THR A 113 10.60 8.25 -16.54
N ASN A 114 9.80 8.08 -17.61
CA ASN A 114 8.41 7.62 -17.48
C ASN A 114 8.31 6.36 -16.60
N ARG A 115 9.12 5.35 -16.90
CA ARG A 115 9.08 4.06 -16.17
C ARG A 115 9.58 4.14 -14.73
N GLU A 116 10.54 5.01 -14.44
CA GLU A 116 10.97 5.28 -13.06
C GLU A 116 9.88 6.00 -12.27
N PHE A 117 9.19 6.93 -12.92
CA PHE A 117 8.05 7.64 -12.34
C PHE A 117 6.89 6.68 -12.04
N ASP A 118 6.46 5.91 -13.03
CA ASP A 118 5.34 4.97 -12.89
C ASP A 118 5.61 3.92 -11.81
N LEU A 119 6.85 3.38 -11.76
CA LEU A 119 7.27 2.45 -10.71
C LEU A 119 7.22 3.09 -9.34
N LEU A 120 7.78 4.30 -9.21
CA LEU A 120 7.84 4.98 -7.92
C LEU A 120 6.43 5.39 -7.47
N GLN A 121 5.60 5.96 -8.36
CA GLN A 121 4.21 6.32 -8.07
C GLN A 121 3.43 5.10 -7.56
N PHE A 122 3.48 3.99 -8.30
CA PHE A 122 2.80 2.76 -7.91
C PHE A 122 3.22 2.26 -6.52
N LEU A 123 4.52 2.28 -6.23
CA LEU A 123 5.04 1.84 -4.92
C LEU A 123 4.74 2.83 -3.80
N LEU A 124 4.63 4.13 -4.11
CA LEU A 124 4.23 5.18 -3.18
C LEU A 124 2.73 5.11 -2.85
N ASP A 125 1.91 4.68 -3.80
CA ASP A 125 0.47 4.48 -3.59
C ASP A 125 0.17 3.20 -2.78
N HIS A 126 1.12 2.25 -2.75
CA HIS A 126 0.97 0.97 -2.08
C HIS A 126 2.20 0.61 -1.22
N PRO A 127 2.56 1.42 -0.22
CA PRO A 127 3.75 1.20 0.59
C PRO A 127 3.63 -0.05 1.45
N HIS A 128 4.79 -0.60 1.81
CA HIS A 128 4.91 -1.80 2.64
C HIS A 128 4.28 -3.08 2.07
N ARG A 129 3.66 -3.00 0.88
CA ARG A 129 3.14 -4.16 0.15
C ARG A 129 4.21 -4.69 -0.80
N TYR A 130 4.25 -6.02 -0.97
CA TYR A 130 5.22 -6.70 -1.84
C TYR A 130 4.58 -7.06 -3.18
N TYR A 131 5.27 -6.70 -4.26
CA TYR A 131 4.85 -7.00 -5.63
C TYR A 131 5.96 -7.71 -6.39
N THR A 132 5.62 -8.82 -7.04
CA THR A 132 6.53 -9.50 -7.96
C THR A 132 6.83 -8.64 -9.18
N SER A 133 7.91 -8.95 -9.91
CA SER A 133 8.22 -8.24 -11.16
C SER A 133 7.05 -8.25 -12.14
N SER A 134 6.37 -9.39 -12.29
CA SER A 134 5.21 -9.52 -13.18
C SER A 134 4.02 -8.64 -12.73
N GLN A 135 3.77 -8.54 -11.43
CA GLN A 135 2.74 -7.65 -10.89
C GLN A 135 3.09 -6.17 -11.12
N ILE A 136 4.35 -5.77 -10.88
CA ILE A 136 4.80 -4.40 -11.17
C ILE A 136 4.62 -4.08 -12.66
N MET A 137 4.98 -4.98 -13.55
CA MET A 137 4.78 -4.79 -14.99
C MET A 137 3.30 -4.60 -15.34
N GLY A 138 2.42 -5.42 -14.77
CA GLY A 138 0.98 -5.35 -15.05
C GLY A 138 0.31 -4.10 -14.46
N TYR A 139 0.72 -3.66 -13.29
CA TYR A 139 0.06 -2.55 -12.58
C TYR A 139 0.69 -1.19 -12.87
N ALA A 140 2.02 -1.11 -12.92
CA ALA A 140 2.72 0.16 -13.13
C ALA A 140 2.97 0.45 -14.63
N TRP A 141 3.14 -0.58 -15.46
CA TRP A 141 3.51 -0.44 -16.88
C TRP A 141 2.58 -1.26 -17.78
N SER A 142 1.31 -0.90 -17.85
CA SER A 142 0.22 -1.65 -18.49
C SER A 142 0.47 -2.09 -19.94
N ASP A 143 1.48 -1.58 -20.60
CA ASP A 143 1.80 -1.86 -22.02
C ASP A 143 3.33 -1.91 -22.18
N SER A 144 3.96 -2.96 -21.65
CA SER A 144 5.41 -3.06 -21.70
C SER A 144 5.89 -4.31 -22.41
N ASP A 145 6.72 -4.11 -23.44
CA ASP A 145 7.53 -5.16 -24.08
C ASP A 145 8.70 -5.63 -23.20
N LEU A 146 8.67 -5.29 -21.89
CA LEU A 146 9.72 -5.61 -20.95
C LEU A 146 9.62 -7.05 -20.45
N PHE A 147 10.77 -7.61 -20.14
CA PHE A 147 10.85 -8.87 -19.39
C PHE A 147 10.91 -8.61 -17.88
N PRO A 148 10.38 -9.52 -17.03
CA PRO A 148 10.40 -9.36 -15.56
C PRO A 148 11.79 -9.09 -14.98
N GLU A 149 12.86 -9.58 -15.62
CA GLU A 149 14.24 -9.36 -15.21
C GLU A 149 14.66 -7.90 -15.33
N GLU A 150 14.09 -7.13 -16.24
CA GLU A 150 14.42 -5.73 -16.47
C GLU A 150 13.89 -4.81 -15.37
N VAL A 151 12.82 -5.23 -14.64
CA VAL A 151 12.30 -4.53 -13.47
C VAL A 151 13.40 -4.24 -12.46
N ARG A 152 14.34 -5.18 -12.28
CA ARG A 152 15.49 -5.03 -11.40
C ARG A 152 16.37 -3.80 -11.75
N ASN A 153 16.48 -3.48 -13.03
CA ASN A 153 17.27 -2.32 -13.47
C ASN A 153 16.60 -1.00 -13.06
N TYR A 154 15.28 -0.90 -13.23
CA TYR A 154 14.50 0.26 -12.78
C TYR A 154 14.49 0.40 -11.27
N VAL A 155 14.30 -0.69 -10.54
CA VAL A 155 14.43 -0.73 -9.08
C VAL A 155 15.80 -0.21 -8.63
N SER A 156 16.88 -0.63 -9.30
CA SER A 156 18.24 -0.16 -8.99
C SER A 156 18.42 1.34 -9.21
N ARG A 157 17.84 1.88 -10.30
CA ARG A 157 17.89 3.31 -10.61
C ARG A 157 17.08 4.12 -9.59
N VAL A 158 15.85 3.69 -9.29
CA VAL A 158 15.00 4.35 -8.28
C VAL A 158 15.69 4.37 -6.92
N ARG A 159 16.31 3.27 -6.48
CA ARG A 159 17.10 3.22 -5.23
C ARG A 159 18.19 4.29 -5.18
N LYS A 160 18.93 4.49 -6.30
CA LYS A 160 19.98 5.51 -6.37
C LYS A 160 19.41 6.93 -6.26
N ILE A 161 18.23 7.16 -6.87
CA ILE A 161 17.54 8.46 -6.80
C ILE A 161 17.09 8.72 -5.37
N LEU A 162 16.42 7.75 -4.72
CA LEU A 162 15.95 7.87 -3.33
C LEU A 162 17.11 8.15 -2.38
N ALA A 163 18.24 7.44 -2.53
CA ALA A 163 19.43 7.65 -1.72
C ALA A 163 20.06 9.04 -1.94
N ARG A 164 20.13 9.50 -3.21
CA ARG A 164 20.67 10.84 -3.56
C ARG A 164 19.84 11.96 -2.95
N LEU A 165 18.51 11.80 -2.90
CA LEU A 165 17.60 12.78 -2.32
C LEU A 165 17.46 12.62 -0.80
N GLU A 166 18.17 11.65 -0.20
CA GLU A 166 18.12 11.36 1.24
C GLU A 166 16.69 11.11 1.75
N ILE A 167 15.86 10.46 0.91
CA ILE A 167 14.50 10.11 1.31
C ILE A 167 14.58 8.95 2.31
N PRO A 168 13.90 9.05 3.48
CA PRO A 168 13.98 8.04 4.52
C PRO A 168 13.14 6.79 4.20
N CYS A 169 13.41 6.16 3.05
CA CYS A 169 12.74 4.94 2.63
C CYS A 169 13.73 3.97 2.00
N ASP A 170 13.34 2.70 1.95
CA ASP A 170 14.09 1.63 1.33
C ASP A 170 13.20 0.89 0.32
N LEU A 171 13.66 0.74 -0.91
CA LEU A 171 13.04 -0.14 -1.87
C LEU A 171 13.66 -1.53 -1.70
N VAL A 172 13.00 -2.37 -0.89
CA VAL A 172 13.50 -3.70 -0.50
C VAL A 172 13.06 -4.78 -1.50
N ASN A 173 13.79 -5.89 -1.49
CA ASN A 173 13.41 -7.12 -2.21
C ASN A 173 13.41 -8.29 -1.24
N ARG A 174 12.33 -9.08 -1.25
CA ARG A 174 12.26 -10.36 -0.52
C ARG A 174 12.11 -11.52 -1.49
N PRO A 175 12.99 -12.53 -1.43
CA PRO A 175 12.87 -13.73 -2.27
C PRO A 175 11.46 -14.34 -2.18
N GLY A 176 10.86 -14.66 -3.33
CA GLY A 176 9.51 -15.22 -3.43
C GLY A 176 8.36 -14.24 -3.21
N ARG A 177 8.61 -13.02 -2.73
CA ARG A 177 7.57 -11.99 -2.51
C ARG A 177 7.69 -10.79 -3.46
N GLY A 178 8.90 -10.47 -3.92
CA GLY A 178 9.16 -9.35 -4.81
C GLY A 178 9.61 -8.07 -4.09
N TYR A 179 9.24 -6.92 -4.65
CA TYR A 179 9.69 -5.59 -4.23
C TYR A 179 8.63 -4.87 -3.40
N SER A 180 9.09 -4.06 -2.45
CA SER A 180 8.25 -3.18 -1.63
C SER A 180 9.00 -1.89 -1.33
N LEU A 181 8.29 -0.77 -1.30
CA LEU A 181 8.80 0.48 -0.75
C LEU A 181 8.42 0.55 0.73
N THR A 182 9.44 0.63 1.58
CA THR A 182 9.26 0.68 3.04
C THR A 182 9.85 1.97 3.58
N PHE A 183 9.16 2.61 4.52
CA PHE A 183 9.67 3.81 5.17
C PHE A 183 10.39 3.43 6.44
N ARG A 184 11.54 4.07 6.65
CA ARG A 184 12.23 3.98 7.94
C ARG A 184 11.41 4.79 8.94
N ASN A 185 11.16 4.23 10.12
CA ASN A 185 10.62 5.02 11.21
C ASN A 185 11.60 6.16 11.46
N VAL A 186 11.15 7.38 11.23
CA VAL A 186 11.87 8.57 11.68
C VAL A 186 11.48 8.70 13.15
N ASP A 187 12.41 8.34 14.03
CA ASP A 187 12.30 8.58 15.47
C ASP A 187 12.27 10.07 15.77
#